data_e3bd7b88678686c27ecad87e96513433
#
_entry.id   e3bd7b88678686c27ecad87e96513433
#
_cell.length_a   1.000
_cell.length_b   1.000
_cell.length_c   1.000
_cell.angle_alpha   90.00
_cell.angle_beta   90.00
_cell.angle_gamma   90.00
#
_symmetry.space_group_name_H-M   'P 1'
#
loop_
_entity.id
_entity.type
_entity.pdbx_description
1 polymer ?
#
loop_
_entity_poly.entity_id
_entity_poly.type
_entity_poly.pdbx_seq_one_letter_code
_entity_poly.pdbx_strand_id
1 'polypeptide(L)'
;MGIFNIIAATIYVAAADVIISLPIGVGISIFLSCVVSEKIKNIIKPYIDLLAGIPSVIYGFMGLVIIVKFFEKMGRSSGESVLSGGILLSVMVLPFMVGTCEETMCKIRKKYENSSKVLGISKWYMISELILPASYKSIFAAVILALGRALGETMAVMMVIGNAPIFPKLLGKAQTISSLIALEMGMVEIGSIHYNGLFASGLVLMILIFLINVSINYFKKKFIGDNL
;
A
#
# COMPACT_ATOMS: atom_id res chain seq x y z
N MET A 1 23.45 -17.15 1.26
CA MET A 1 21.99 -17.23 1.06
C MET A 1 21.64 -16.39 -0.15
N GLY A 2 20.73 -16.85 -1.04
CA GLY A 2 20.49 -16.15 -2.30
C GLY A 2 19.55 -14.96 -2.12
N ILE A 3 19.72 -13.93 -2.96
CA ILE A 3 18.85 -12.74 -3.05
C ILE A 3 17.36 -13.10 -3.29
N PHE A 4 17.07 -14.32 -3.73
CA PHE A 4 15.72 -14.80 -4.02
C PHE A 4 14.75 -14.67 -2.83
N ASN A 5 15.19 -15.04 -1.61
CA ASN A 5 14.35 -14.93 -0.41
C ASN A 5 13.97 -13.48 -0.12
N ILE A 6 14.89 -12.57 -0.36
CA ILE A 6 14.73 -11.13 -0.11
C ILE A 6 13.80 -10.51 -1.16
N ILE A 7 13.93 -10.91 -2.44
CA ILE A 7 12.98 -10.54 -3.50
C ILE A 7 11.58 -11.04 -3.15
N ALA A 8 11.46 -12.32 -2.78
CA ALA A 8 10.18 -12.90 -2.40
C ALA A 8 9.56 -12.15 -1.21
N ALA A 9 10.34 -11.82 -0.18
CA ALA A 9 9.87 -11.05 0.98
C ALA A 9 9.35 -9.66 0.58
N THR A 10 10.05 -8.95 -0.31
CA THR A 10 9.60 -7.64 -0.82
C THR A 10 8.24 -7.75 -1.51
N ILE A 11 8.04 -8.77 -2.33
CA ILE A 11 6.76 -9.01 -3.02
C ILE A 11 5.66 -9.42 -2.02
N TYR A 12 5.97 -10.28 -1.05
CA TYR A 12 4.99 -10.75 -0.05
C TYR A 12 4.47 -9.61 0.83
N VAL A 13 5.37 -8.71 1.26
CA VAL A 13 4.98 -7.53 2.06
C VAL A 13 4.12 -6.57 1.25
N ALA A 14 4.51 -6.28 0.00
CA ALA A 14 3.74 -5.41 -0.88
C ALA A 14 2.37 -6.01 -1.25
N ALA A 15 2.31 -7.33 -1.46
CA ALA A 15 1.04 -8.02 -1.70
C ALA A 15 0.13 -7.98 -0.46
N ALA A 16 0.68 -8.21 0.74
CA ALA A 16 -0.07 -8.13 1.99
C ALA A 16 -0.63 -6.71 2.22
N ASP A 17 0.17 -5.68 1.95
CA ASP A 17 -0.27 -4.29 1.98
C ASP A 17 -1.50 -4.08 1.10
N VAL A 18 -1.41 -4.40 -0.19
CA VAL A 18 -2.51 -4.15 -1.14
C VAL A 18 -3.76 -4.96 -0.79
N ILE A 19 -3.61 -6.21 -0.38
CA ILE A 19 -4.75 -7.07 0.01
C ILE A 19 -5.52 -6.46 1.18
N ILE A 20 -4.83 -5.83 2.12
CA ILE A 20 -5.44 -5.20 3.30
C ILE A 20 -5.95 -3.79 2.96
N SER A 21 -5.13 -2.96 2.32
CA SER A 21 -5.44 -1.55 2.08
C SER A 21 -6.54 -1.34 1.04
N LEU A 22 -6.63 -2.21 0.01
CA LEU A 22 -7.60 -2.06 -1.08
C LEU A 22 -9.06 -2.08 -0.61
N PRO A 23 -9.55 -3.12 0.10
CA PRO A 23 -10.94 -3.14 0.54
C PRO A 23 -11.26 -2.04 1.53
N ILE A 24 -10.33 -1.72 2.44
CA ILE A 24 -10.50 -0.66 3.44
C ILE A 24 -10.51 0.71 2.76
N GLY A 25 -9.55 0.99 1.88
CA GLY A 25 -9.43 2.27 1.19
C GLY A 25 -10.61 2.56 0.26
N VAL A 26 -11.06 1.57 -0.50
CA VAL A 26 -12.27 1.68 -1.34
C VAL A 26 -13.51 1.87 -0.47
N GLY A 27 -13.64 1.12 0.63
CA GLY A 27 -14.76 1.26 1.57
C GLY A 27 -14.84 2.66 2.19
N ILE A 28 -13.71 3.20 2.67
CA ILE A 28 -13.63 4.57 3.21
C ILE A 28 -13.96 5.58 2.10
N SER A 29 -13.47 5.39 0.88
CA SER A 29 -13.74 6.30 -0.25
C SER A 29 -15.24 6.34 -0.61
N ILE A 30 -15.91 5.19 -0.64
CA ILE A 30 -17.36 5.12 -0.84
C ILE A 30 -18.10 5.82 0.32
N PHE A 31 -17.69 5.56 1.54
CA PHE A 31 -18.29 6.18 2.72
C PHE A 31 -18.20 7.70 2.65
N LEU A 32 -17.00 8.25 2.39
CA LEU A 32 -16.76 9.70 2.31
C LEU A 32 -17.42 10.35 1.11
N SER A 33 -17.45 9.68 -0.06
CA SER A 33 -17.99 10.26 -1.29
C SER A 33 -19.50 10.13 -1.39
N CYS A 34 -20.08 9.04 -0.89
CA CYS A 34 -21.47 8.69 -1.17
C CYS A 34 -22.38 8.67 0.05
N VAL A 35 -21.87 8.36 1.25
CA VAL A 35 -22.71 8.10 2.43
C VAL A 35 -22.85 9.32 3.31
N VAL A 36 -21.74 9.95 3.68
CA VAL A 36 -21.73 11.08 4.62
C VAL A 36 -22.10 12.41 3.97
N SER A 37 -22.54 13.36 4.78
CA SER A 37 -22.81 14.72 4.34
C SER A 37 -21.48 15.47 4.05
N GLU A 38 -21.53 16.47 3.18
CA GLU A 38 -20.36 17.31 2.87
C GLU A 38 -19.75 17.97 4.14
N LYS A 39 -20.56 18.29 5.14
CA LYS A 39 -20.08 18.85 6.42
C LYS A 39 -19.18 17.86 7.17
N ILE A 40 -19.61 16.60 7.29
CA ILE A 40 -18.85 15.54 7.97
C ILE A 40 -17.59 15.20 7.17
N LYS A 41 -17.71 15.11 5.85
CA LYS A 41 -16.57 14.88 4.95
C LYS A 41 -15.48 15.95 5.14
N ASN A 42 -15.86 17.24 5.14
CA ASN A 42 -14.93 18.35 5.30
C ASN A 42 -14.25 18.37 6.69
N ILE A 43 -14.82 17.70 7.68
CA ILE A 43 -14.17 17.50 8.97
C ILE A 43 -13.20 16.32 8.92
N ILE A 44 -13.61 15.18 8.37
CA ILE A 44 -12.82 13.94 8.40
C ILE A 44 -11.64 13.98 7.44
N LYS A 45 -11.83 14.50 6.22
CA LYS A 45 -10.82 14.47 5.16
C LYS A 45 -9.49 15.10 5.58
N PRO A 46 -9.42 16.28 6.21
CA PRO A 46 -8.15 16.85 6.67
C PRO A 46 -7.37 15.94 7.64
N TYR A 47 -8.04 15.17 8.49
CA TYR A 47 -7.36 14.23 9.39
C TYR A 47 -6.74 13.06 8.62
N ILE A 48 -7.43 12.57 7.58
CA ILE A 48 -6.88 11.53 6.69
C ILE A 48 -5.67 12.09 5.94
N ASP A 49 -5.76 13.32 5.42
CA ASP A 49 -4.67 13.97 4.68
C ASP A 49 -3.45 14.23 5.58
N LEU A 50 -3.66 14.56 6.87
CA LEU A 50 -2.58 14.71 7.85
C LEU A 50 -1.80 13.40 8.06
N LEU A 51 -2.46 12.23 8.02
CA LEU A 51 -1.78 10.95 8.11
C LEU A 51 -0.79 10.73 6.97
N ALA A 52 -1.06 11.26 5.78
CA ALA A 52 -0.14 11.19 4.65
C ALA A 52 1.17 11.97 4.88
N GLY A 53 1.15 12.97 5.76
CA GLY A 53 2.31 13.81 6.11
C GLY A 53 3.20 13.24 7.22
N ILE A 54 2.79 12.18 7.89
CA ILE A 54 3.58 11.58 8.98
C ILE A 54 4.84 10.89 8.40
N PRO A 55 6.05 11.18 8.91
CA PRO A 55 7.27 10.49 8.50
C PRO A 55 7.19 8.97 8.70
N SER A 56 7.72 8.18 7.76
CA SER A 56 7.64 6.71 7.79
C SER A 56 8.32 6.09 9.02
N VAL A 57 9.36 6.73 9.54
CA VAL A 57 10.03 6.29 10.78
C VAL A 57 9.07 6.30 11.98
N ILE A 58 8.19 7.30 12.07
CA ILE A 58 7.18 7.38 13.15
C ILE A 58 6.19 6.22 13.01
N TYR A 59 5.73 5.93 11.79
CA TYR A 59 4.90 4.76 11.54
C TYR A 59 5.61 3.46 11.93
N GLY A 60 6.90 3.32 11.59
CA GLY A 60 7.72 2.16 11.95
C GLY A 60 7.79 1.97 13.47
N PHE A 61 8.04 3.05 14.21
CA PHE A 61 8.07 3.01 15.67
C PHE A 61 6.69 2.66 16.27
N MET A 62 5.62 3.27 15.78
CA MET A 62 4.26 2.90 16.18
C MET A 62 3.94 1.44 15.87
N GLY A 63 4.36 0.95 14.70
CA GLY A 63 4.19 -0.45 14.30
C GLY A 63 4.91 -1.40 15.26
N LEU A 64 6.12 -1.07 15.67
CA LEU A 64 6.89 -1.85 16.63
C LEU A 64 6.21 -1.88 18.00
N VAL A 65 5.72 -0.74 18.49
CA VAL A 65 5.10 -0.65 19.82
C VAL A 65 3.68 -1.22 19.85
N ILE A 66 2.92 -1.11 18.76
CA ILE A 66 1.52 -1.52 18.71
C ILE A 66 1.36 -2.88 18.04
N ILE A 67 1.77 -3.00 16.77
CA ILE A 67 1.50 -4.20 15.94
C ILE A 67 2.36 -5.37 16.41
N VAL A 68 3.68 -5.17 16.53
CA VAL A 68 4.60 -6.24 16.94
C VAL A 68 4.27 -6.71 18.34
N LYS A 69 4.08 -5.81 19.31
CA LYS A 69 3.69 -6.17 20.68
C LYS A 69 2.32 -6.85 20.77
N PHE A 70 1.38 -6.49 19.90
CA PHE A 70 0.10 -7.18 19.83
C PHE A 70 0.28 -8.66 19.43
N PHE A 71 1.08 -8.93 18.40
CA PHE A 71 1.37 -10.31 18.00
C PHE A 71 2.21 -11.08 19.02
N GLU A 72 3.13 -10.46 19.74
CA GLU A 72 3.85 -11.07 20.86
C GLU A 72 2.89 -11.53 21.97
N LYS A 73 1.94 -10.67 22.36
CA LYS A 73 0.92 -11.02 23.38
C LYS A 73 0.00 -12.14 22.93
N MET A 74 -0.19 -12.35 21.63
CA MET A 74 -0.93 -13.48 21.06
C MET A 74 -0.13 -14.80 21.04
N GLY A 75 1.02 -14.87 21.73
CA GLY A 75 1.86 -16.07 21.84
C GLY A 75 2.82 -16.28 20.66
N ARG A 76 3.10 -15.23 19.87
CA ARG A 76 4.13 -15.26 18.84
C ARG A 76 5.48 -14.87 19.43
N SER A 77 6.52 -15.64 19.11
CA SER A 77 7.84 -15.52 19.75
C SER A 77 8.52 -14.14 19.58
N SER A 78 8.23 -13.38 18.52
CA SER A 78 8.83 -12.07 18.30
C SER A 78 7.86 -11.00 17.77
N GLY A 79 6.64 -11.37 17.37
CA GLY A 79 5.66 -10.45 16.74
C GLY A 79 6.09 -9.83 15.41
N GLU A 80 7.39 -9.79 15.14
CA GLU A 80 7.95 -9.31 13.87
C GLU A 80 7.65 -10.31 12.76
N SER A 81 7.05 -9.82 11.67
CA SER A 81 6.62 -10.69 10.58
C SER A 81 6.31 -9.92 9.28
N VAL A 82 6.19 -10.66 8.18
CA VAL A 82 5.69 -10.15 6.90
C VAL A 82 4.30 -9.52 7.07
N LEU A 83 3.43 -10.15 7.87
CA LEU A 83 2.09 -9.63 8.14
C LEU A 83 2.12 -8.31 8.91
N SER A 84 3.00 -8.20 9.93
CA SER A 84 3.19 -6.94 10.67
C SER A 84 3.63 -5.81 9.75
N GLY A 85 4.57 -6.10 8.81
CA GLY A 85 4.99 -5.17 7.77
C GLY A 85 3.85 -4.78 6.83
N GLY A 86 3.07 -5.76 6.34
CA GLY A 86 1.93 -5.53 5.46
C GLY A 86 0.83 -4.69 6.11
N ILE A 87 0.49 -4.95 7.37
CA ILE A 87 -0.49 -4.15 8.13
C ILE A 87 0.02 -2.72 8.30
N LEU A 88 1.29 -2.54 8.67
CA LEU A 88 1.88 -1.21 8.85
C LEU A 88 1.84 -0.41 7.54
N LEU A 89 2.27 -1.02 6.45
CA LEU A 89 2.23 -0.39 5.13
C LEU A 89 0.80 -0.05 4.71
N SER A 90 -0.17 -0.93 4.97
CA SER A 90 -1.56 -0.68 4.62
C SER A 90 -2.10 0.58 5.31
N VAL A 91 -1.77 0.80 6.58
CA VAL A 91 -2.14 2.03 7.30
C VAL A 91 -1.50 3.27 6.65
N MET A 92 -0.23 3.18 6.25
CA MET A 92 0.50 4.28 5.62
C MET A 92 -0.01 4.63 4.22
N VAL A 93 -0.52 3.65 3.48
CA VAL A 93 -0.99 3.80 2.09
C VAL A 93 -2.44 4.26 2.04
N LEU A 94 -3.25 3.95 3.06
CA LEU A 94 -4.68 4.30 3.12
C LEU A 94 -4.99 5.77 2.77
N PRO A 95 -4.31 6.79 3.29
CA PRO A 95 -4.61 8.18 2.96
C PRO A 95 -4.51 8.46 1.45
N PHE A 96 -3.49 7.93 0.79
CA PHE A 96 -3.28 8.10 -0.65
C PHE A 96 -4.33 7.37 -1.49
N MET A 97 -4.68 6.13 -1.09
CA MET A 97 -5.75 5.37 -1.74
C MET A 97 -7.10 6.08 -1.61
N VAL A 98 -7.42 6.50 -0.40
CA VAL A 98 -8.67 7.20 -0.11
C VAL A 98 -8.74 8.50 -0.89
N GLY A 99 -7.69 9.32 -0.90
CA GLY A 99 -7.65 10.58 -1.64
C GLY A 99 -7.92 10.38 -3.13
N THR A 100 -7.22 9.42 -3.75
CA THR A 100 -7.36 9.12 -5.19
C THR A 100 -8.74 8.58 -5.56
N CYS A 101 -9.28 7.64 -4.78
CA CYS A 101 -10.57 7.01 -5.06
C CYS A 101 -11.73 7.96 -4.74
N GLU A 102 -11.69 8.64 -3.59
CA GLU A 102 -12.74 9.54 -3.12
C GLU A 102 -12.99 10.69 -4.08
N GLU A 103 -11.93 11.33 -4.56
CA GLU A 103 -12.05 12.45 -5.51
C GLU A 103 -12.79 12.03 -6.79
N THR A 104 -12.44 10.89 -7.35
CA THR A 104 -13.07 10.36 -8.56
C THR A 104 -14.52 9.95 -8.31
N MET A 105 -14.77 9.21 -7.23
CA MET A 105 -16.12 8.79 -6.85
C MET A 105 -17.05 9.98 -6.59
N CYS A 106 -16.52 11.05 -5.99
CA CYS A 106 -17.28 12.28 -5.75
C CYS A 106 -17.67 12.97 -7.07
N LYS A 107 -16.75 13.05 -8.05
CA LYS A 107 -17.03 13.61 -9.38
C LYS A 107 -18.14 12.79 -10.09
N ILE A 108 -18.02 11.46 -10.06
CA ILE A 108 -19.00 10.56 -10.69
C ILE A 108 -20.35 10.69 -9.99
N ARG A 109 -20.38 10.70 -8.65
CA ARG A 109 -21.62 10.91 -7.88
C ARG A 109 -22.33 12.19 -8.30
N LYS A 110 -21.61 13.34 -8.34
CA LYS A 110 -22.19 14.62 -8.71
C LYS A 110 -22.81 14.58 -10.12
N LYS A 111 -22.20 13.83 -11.04
CA LYS A 111 -22.70 13.66 -12.40
C LYS A 111 -24.03 12.90 -12.47
N TYR A 112 -24.18 11.85 -11.68
CA TYR A 112 -25.32 10.94 -11.80
C TYR A 112 -26.41 11.14 -10.72
N GLU A 113 -26.14 11.89 -9.64
CA GLU A 113 -27.03 12.03 -8.49
C GLU A 113 -28.42 12.59 -8.87
N ASN A 114 -28.46 13.63 -9.71
CA ASN A 114 -29.74 14.24 -10.11
C ASN A 114 -30.55 13.31 -11.01
N SER A 115 -29.91 12.68 -11.98
CA SER A 115 -30.58 11.71 -12.87
C SER A 115 -31.10 10.50 -12.10
N SER A 116 -30.35 10.00 -11.13
CA SER A 116 -30.78 8.88 -10.28
C SER A 116 -31.98 9.23 -9.41
N LYS A 117 -32.05 10.47 -8.89
CA LYS A 117 -33.21 10.95 -8.12
C LYS A 117 -34.48 11.05 -8.98
N VAL A 118 -34.35 11.56 -10.21
CA VAL A 118 -35.49 11.66 -11.15
C VAL A 118 -36.03 10.27 -11.52
N LEU A 119 -35.13 9.30 -11.71
CA LEU A 119 -35.50 7.92 -12.05
C LEU A 119 -35.94 7.09 -10.85
N GLY A 120 -35.94 7.62 -9.62
CA GLY A 120 -36.30 6.88 -8.41
C GLY A 120 -35.32 5.76 -8.04
N ILE A 121 -34.06 5.81 -8.55
CA ILE A 121 -33.06 4.80 -8.31
C ILE A 121 -32.56 4.88 -6.87
N SER A 122 -32.48 3.73 -6.18
CA SER A 122 -31.98 3.68 -4.82
C SER A 122 -30.51 4.09 -4.72
N LYS A 123 -30.12 4.67 -3.58
CA LYS A 123 -28.73 5.10 -3.34
C LYS A 123 -27.73 3.96 -3.44
N TRP A 124 -28.11 2.77 -2.95
CA TRP A 124 -27.26 1.58 -3.03
C TRP A 124 -27.05 1.11 -4.47
N TYR A 125 -28.11 1.09 -5.26
CA TYR A 125 -28.01 0.74 -6.68
C TYR A 125 -27.11 1.73 -7.42
N MET A 126 -27.23 3.03 -7.15
CA MET A 126 -26.35 4.04 -7.73
C MET A 126 -24.88 3.80 -7.37
N ILE A 127 -24.57 3.38 -6.12
CA ILE A 127 -23.21 3.10 -5.69
C ILE A 127 -22.68 1.83 -6.37
N SER A 128 -23.40 0.72 -6.34
CA SER A 128 -22.94 -0.57 -6.83
C SER A 128 -22.86 -0.65 -8.35
N GLU A 129 -23.85 -0.09 -9.05
CA GLU A 129 -24.00 -0.27 -10.49
C GLU A 129 -23.47 0.91 -11.33
N LEU A 130 -23.32 2.09 -10.73
CA LEU A 130 -22.86 3.27 -11.46
C LEU A 130 -21.52 3.79 -10.94
N ILE A 131 -21.42 4.12 -9.63
CA ILE A 131 -20.23 4.81 -9.10
C ILE A 131 -19.05 3.85 -9.03
N LEU A 132 -19.21 2.69 -8.43
CA LEU A 132 -18.13 1.73 -8.23
C LEU A 132 -17.57 1.22 -9.57
N PRO A 133 -18.39 0.75 -10.54
CA PRO A 133 -17.89 0.38 -11.85
C PRO A 133 -17.26 1.54 -12.62
N ALA A 134 -17.81 2.76 -12.54
CA ALA A 134 -17.22 3.92 -13.22
C ALA A 134 -15.89 4.38 -12.58
N SER A 135 -15.65 4.00 -11.31
CA SER A 135 -14.44 4.38 -10.56
C SER A 135 -13.29 3.36 -10.69
N TYR A 136 -13.45 2.25 -11.43
CA TYR A 136 -12.44 1.20 -11.48
C TYR A 136 -11.07 1.69 -11.94
N LYS A 137 -11.01 2.69 -12.82
CA LYS A 137 -9.76 3.31 -13.30
C LYS A 137 -8.99 3.99 -12.16
N SER A 138 -9.68 4.71 -11.28
CA SER A 138 -9.04 5.37 -10.14
C SER A 138 -8.67 4.39 -9.04
N ILE A 139 -9.47 3.35 -8.81
CA ILE A 139 -9.14 2.27 -7.88
C ILE A 139 -7.86 1.57 -8.35
N PHE A 140 -7.75 1.27 -9.64
CA PHE A 140 -6.55 0.67 -10.21
C PHE A 140 -5.33 1.60 -10.10
N ALA A 141 -5.49 2.89 -10.36
CA ALA A 141 -4.42 3.87 -10.16
C ALA A 141 -3.97 3.93 -8.69
N ALA A 142 -4.91 3.88 -7.75
CA ALA A 142 -4.62 3.85 -6.33
C ALA A 142 -3.82 2.59 -5.92
N VAL A 143 -4.14 1.42 -6.49
CA VAL A 143 -3.37 0.18 -6.28
C VAL A 143 -1.93 0.32 -6.81
N ILE A 144 -1.73 0.96 -7.96
CA ILE A 144 -0.39 1.20 -8.51
C ILE A 144 0.43 2.08 -7.56
N LEU A 145 -0.17 3.16 -7.07
CA LEU A 145 0.49 4.06 -6.12
C LEU A 145 0.84 3.33 -4.82
N ALA A 146 -0.06 2.49 -4.32
CA ALA A 146 0.14 1.65 -3.16
C ALA A 146 1.34 0.72 -3.34
N LEU A 147 1.37 -0.05 -4.44
CA LEU A 147 2.47 -0.96 -4.75
C LEU A 147 3.80 -0.23 -4.91
N GLY A 148 3.83 0.89 -5.62
CA GLY A 148 5.04 1.68 -5.79
C GLY A 148 5.61 2.15 -4.45
N ARG A 149 4.75 2.60 -3.53
CA ARG A 149 5.14 3.01 -2.18
C ARG A 149 5.61 1.82 -1.35
N ALA A 150 4.86 0.71 -1.34
CA ALA A 150 5.17 -0.49 -0.55
C ALA A 150 6.51 -1.12 -0.93
N LEU A 151 6.83 -1.17 -2.23
CA LEU A 151 8.10 -1.73 -2.72
C LEU A 151 9.32 -0.88 -2.35
N GLY A 152 9.15 0.44 -2.24
CA GLY A 152 10.22 1.38 -1.89
C GLY A 152 10.34 1.67 -0.40
N GLU A 153 9.38 1.24 0.42
CA GLU A 153 9.41 1.57 1.85
C GLU A 153 10.51 0.81 2.58
N THR A 154 11.33 1.57 3.29
CA THR A 154 12.55 1.07 3.92
C THR A 154 12.43 1.11 5.44
N MET A 155 12.28 2.33 6.00
CA MET A 155 12.43 2.56 7.44
C MET A 155 11.31 1.95 8.26
N ALA A 156 10.05 2.10 7.81
CA ALA A 156 8.93 1.56 8.54
C ALA A 156 8.93 0.03 8.53
N VAL A 157 9.18 -0.58 7.37
CA VAL A 157 9.23 -2.05 7.23
C VAL A 157 10.37 -2.65 8.01
N MET A 158 11.58 -2.05 7.94
CA MET A 158 12.77 -2.51 8.65
C MET A 158 12.53 -2.67 10.16
N MET A 159 11.70 -1.82 10.76
CA MET A 159 11.43 -1.85 12.21
C MET A 159 10.49 -2.98 12.64
N VAL A 160 9.67 -3.53 11.73
CA VAL A 160 8.60 -4.48 12.09
C VAL A 160 8.70 -5.87 11.45
N ILE A 161 9.62 -6.04 10.46
CA ILE A 161 9.71 -7.28 9.68
C ILE A 161 10.67 -8.32 10.29
N GLY A 162 11.59 -7.89 11.16
CA GLY A 162 12.56 -8.74 11.86
C GLY A 162 13.87 -9.02 11.11
N ASN A 163 14.03 -8.49 9.90
CA ASN A 163 15.28 -8.45 9.12
C ASN A 163 16.06 -9.77 9.03
N ALA A 164 15.37 -10.91 8.91
CA ALA A 164 15.98 -12.22 8.73
C ALA A 164 15.97 -12.61 7.24
N PRO A 165 17.13 -12.94 6.62
CA PRO A 165 17.24 -13.26 5.20
C PRO A 165 16.79 -14.72 4.90
N ILE A 166 15.65 -15.12 5.43
CA ILE A 166 15.04 -16.45 5.25
C ILE A 166 13.86 -16.36 4.29
N PHE A 167 13.40 -17.51 3.80
CA PHE A 167 12.22 -17.53 2.92
C PHE A 167 10.98 -17.00 3.68
N PRO A 168 10.25 -16.04 3.09
CA PRO A 168 9.16 -15.35 3.78
C PRO A 168 8.01 -16.29 4.09
N LYS A 169 7.54 -16.24 5.33
CA LYS A 169 6.27 -16.79 5.78
C LYS A 169 5.40 -15.66 6.30
N LEU A 170 4.10 -15.74 6.12
CA LEU A 170 3.18 -14.64 6.48
C LEU A 170 3.36 -14.17 7.94
N LEU A 171 3.52 -15.12 8.87
CA LEU A 171 3.73 -14.87 10.31
C LEU A 171 5.18 -15.08 10.74
N GLY A 172 6.12 -15.13 9.81
CA GLY A 172 7.54 -15.27 10.06
C GLY A 172 8.32 -14.00 9.76
N LYS A 173 9.52 -13.91 10.35
CA LYS A 173 10.47 -12.85 10.01
C LYS A 173 10.90 -12.97 8.55
N ALA A 174 11.25 -11.84 7.97
CA ALA A 174 11.80 -11.76 6.63
C ALA A 174 12.69 -10.52 6.50
N GLN A 175 13.28 -10.31 5.33
CA GLN A 175 14.07 -9.11 5.03
C GLN A 175 13.72 -8.65 3.62
N THR A 176 13.40 -7.36 3.44
CA THR A 176 13.18 -6.76 2.13
C THR A 176 14.49 -6.28 1.52
N ILE A 177 14.52 -6.05 0.20
CA ILE A 177 15.72 -5.53 -0.48
C ILE A 177 16.07 -4.15 0.07
N SER A 178 15.08 -3.29 0.26
CA SER A 178 15.29 -1.93 0.80
C SER A 178 15.83 -1.95 2.22
N SER A 179 15.31 -2.84 3.09
CA SER A 179 15.82 -2.97 4.46
C SER A 179 17.22 -3.57 4.51
N LEU A 180 17.58 -4.51 3.64
CA LEU A 180 18.93 -5.06 3.50
C LEU A 180 19.94 -3.93 3.20
N ILE A 181 19.65 -3.13 2.18
CA ILE A 181 20.54 -2.03 1.78
C ILE A 181 20.68 -1.02 2.91
N ALA A 182 19.59 -0.63 3.55
CA ALA A 182 19.62 0.36 4.63
C ALA A 182 20.40 -0.10 5.86
N LEU A 183 20.31 -1.39 6.22
CA LEU A 183 21.01 -1.95 7.38
C LEU A 183 22.52 -2.14 7.12
N GLU A 184 22.88 -2.58 5.93
CA GLU A 184 24.24 -3.06 5.68
C GLU A 184 25.14 -2.03 4.99
N MET A 185 24.58 -1.08 4.22
CA MET A 185 25.36 -0.11 3.45
C MET A 185 26.31 0.74 4.29
N GLY A 186 25.93 1.08 5.52
CA GLY A 186 26.76 1.88 6.44
C GLY A 186 27.85 1.09 7.15
N MET A 187 27.84 -0.24 7.06
CA MET A 187 28.76 -1.11 7.79
C MET A 187 29.80 -1.80 6.89
N VAL A 188 29.64 -1.68 5.57
CA VAL A 188 30.44 -2.40 4.58
C VAL A 188 31.57 -1.54 4.06
N GLU A 189 32.75 -2.15 3.94
CA GLU A 189 33.95 -1.51 3.38
C GLU A 189 33.77 -1.20 1.89
N ILE A 190 34.03 0.05 1.51
CA ILE A 190 33.90 0.55 0.15
C ILE A 190 34.79 -0.26 -0.80
N GLY A 191 34.21 -0.76 -1.92
CA GLY A 191 34.94 -1.55 -2.91
C GLY A 191 35.01 -3.05 -2.60
N SER A 192 34.48 -3.50 -1.45
CA SER A 192 34.36 -4.93 -1.13
C SER A 192 33.35 -5.65 -2.04
N ILE A 193 33.46 -6.98 -2.14
CA ILE A 193 32.50 -7.81 -2.87
C ILE A 193 31.08 -7.61 -2.30
N HIS A 194 30.96 -7.46 -0.98
CA HIS A 194 29.69 -7.23 -0.32
C HIS A 194 29.08 -5.87 -0.67
N TYR A 195 29.91 -4.81 -0.69
CA TYR A 195 29.50 -3.48 -1.15
C TYR A 195 28.93 -3.52 -2.57
N ASN A 196 29.63 -4.15 -3.50
CA ASN A 196 29.16 -4.32 -4.87
C ASN A 196 27.85 -5.16 -4.94
N GLY A 197 27.69 -6.14 -4.05
CA GLY A 197 26.49 -6.94 -3.92
C GLY A 197 25.27 -6.12 -3.47
N LEU A 198 25.45 -5.13 -2.58
CA LEU A 198 24.38 -4.22 -2.17
C LEU A 198 23.93 -3.31 -3.32
N PHE A 199 24.86 -2.78 -4.13
CA PHE A 199 24.51 -2.04 -5.35
C PHE A 199 23.76 -2.90 -6.36
N ALA A 200 24.22 -4.15 -6.56
CA ALA A 200 23.50 -5.10 -7.41
C ALA A 200 22.07 -5.36 -6.89
N SER A 201 21.88 -5.45 -5.58
CA SER A 201 20.56 -5.58 -4.95
C SER A 201 19.67 -4.37 -5.21
N GLY A 202 20.23 -3.16 -5.17
CA GLY A 202 19.53 -1.93 -5.52
C GLY A 202 19.09 -1.90 -6.99
N LEU A 203 19.95 -2.37 -7.88
CA LEU A 203 19.61 -2.51 -9.31
C LEU A 203 18.49 -3.53 -9.52
N VAL A 204 18.52 -4.66 -8.80
CA VAL A 204 17.44 -5.65 -8.84
C VAL A 204 16.12 -5.05 -8.36
N LEU A 205 16.13 -4.26 -7.27
CA LEU A 205 14.93 -3.56 -6.80
C LEU A 205 14.38 -2.58 -7.84
N MET A 206 15.25 -1.80 -8.48
CA MET A 206 14.88 -0.88 -9.54
C MET A 206 14.24 -1.60 -10.74
N ILE A 207 14.83 -2.71 -11.19
CA ILE A 207 14.28 -3.54 -12.26
C ILE A 207 12.93 -4.13 -11.86
N LEU A 208 12.79 -4.61 -10.62
CA LEU A 208 11.54 -5.18 -10.12
C LEU A 208 10.42 -4.13 -10.10
N ILE A 209 10.68 -2.94 -9.59
CA ILE A 209 9.72 -1.83 -9.61
C ILE A 209 9.36 -1.44 -11.04
N PHE A 210 10.35 -1.37 -11.95
CA PHE A 210 10.13 -1.06 -13.36
C PHE A 210 9.24 -2.11 -14.03
N LEU A 211 9.53 -3.40 -13.85
CA LEU A 211 8.74 -4.50 -14.42
C LEU A 211 7.30 -4.50 -13.91
N ILE A 212 7.10 -4.28 -12.61
CA ILE A 212 5.77 -4.17 -12.02
C ILE A 212 5.01 -3.00 -12.65
N ASN A 213 5.61 -1.81 -12.74
CA ASN A 213 4.98 -0.63 -13.35
C ASN A 213 4.64 -0.85 -14.84
N VAL A 214 5.55 -1.45 -15.61
CA VAL A 214 5.30 -1.79 -17.03
C VAL A 214 4.16 -2.78 -17.15
N SER A 215 4.17 -3.85 -16.34
CA SER A 215 3.11 -4.87 -16.33
C SER A 215 1.75 -4.25 -16.03
N ILE A 216 1.68 -3.42 -14.99
CA ILE A 216 0.46 -2.72 -14.59
C ILE A 216 -0.03 -1.78 -15.70
N ASN A 217 0.86 -1.01 -16.32
CA ASN A 217 0.50 -0.11 -17.43
C ASN A 217 0.02 -0.89 -18.65
N TYR A 218 0.62 -2.03 -18.95
CA TYR A 218 0.17 -2.93 -20.02
C TYR A 218 -1.25 -3.46 -19.76
N PHE A 219 -1.52 -3.95 -18.53
CA PHE A 219 -2.86 -4.36 -18.12
C PHE A 219 -3.86 -3.20 -18.18
N LYS A 220 -3.48 -2.01 -17.72
CA LYS A 220 -4.30 -0.81 -17.82
C LYS A 220 -4.71 -0.56 -19.28
N LYS A 221 -3.76 -0.54 -20.20
CA LYS A 221 -4.03 -0.29 -21.62
C LYS A 221 -4.93 -1.36 -22.24
N LYS A 222 -4.69 -2.63 -21.92
CA LYS A 222 -5.45 -3.76 -22.47
C LYS A 222 -6.88 -3.85 -21.96
N PHE A 223 -7.10 -3.63 -20.65
CA PHE A 223 -8.41 -3.82 -20.02
C PHE A 223 -9.23 -2.53 -19.86
N ILE A 224 -8.57 -1.37 -19.91
CA ILE A 224 -9.19 -0.08 -19.61
C ILE A 224 -9.43 0.74 -20.87
N GLY A 225 -8.76 0.40 -22.00
CA GLY A 225 -8.87 1.13 -23.28
C GLY A 225 -8.25 2.53 -23.25
N ASP A 226 -7.82 3.02 -24.40
CA ASP A 226 -7.17 4.33 -24.60
C ASP A 226 -8.16 5.54 -24.53
N ASN A 227 -9.37 5.39 -24.01
CA ASN A 227 -10.34 6.47 -23.96
C ASN A 227 -10.18 7.32 -22.69
N LEU A 228 -9.25 8.24 -22.74
CA LEU A 228 -9.22 9.52 -22.04
C LEU A 228 -8.97 10.59 -23.07
#